data_a73832544445b37994ab4f7bdd3f4ce7
#
_entry.id   a73832544445b37994ab4f7bdd3f4ce7
#
_cell.length_a   1.000
_cell.length_b   1.000
_cell.length_c   1.000
_cell.angle_alpha   90.00
_cell.angle_beta   90.00
_cell.angle_gamma   90.00
#
_symmetry.space_group_name_H-M   'P 1'
#
loop_
_entity.id
_entity.type
_entity.pdbx_description
1 polymer ?
#
loop_
_entity_poly.entity_id
_entity_poly.type
_entity_poly.pdbx_seq_one_letter_code
_entity_poly.pdbx_strand_id
1 'polypeptide(L)'
;MFFMRIAVPALVLMLTASSCQSDGGGSVVEKVKYDFGIGEKPEGYESVSDRIMARLDAVGKTEMRRMNVEGRHGTIEFQQESELQGKYYKQVKQYESYQALEAVPVSRGSQGERGFVGYIQFTYRMLQSERKSNRTEAEAQSATIRTDVVNRETYRYTFGPGGTWDGKPGEATSR
;
A
#
# COMPACT_ATOMS: atom_id res chain seq x y z
N MET A 1 -8.53 56.69 -63.85
CA MET A 1 -8.86 55.25 -63.84
C MET A 1 -7.57 54.51 -63.41
N PHE A 2 -7.44 54.23 -62.12
CA PHE A 2 -6.31 53.43 -61.60
C PHE A 2 -6.83 52.10 -61.11
N PHE A 3 -6.44 51.03 -61.83
CA PHE A 3 -6.72 49.65 -61.38
C PHE A 3 -5.65 49.19 -60.40
N MET A 4 -6.04 49.05 -59.15
CA MET A 4 -5.21 48.50 -58.09
C MET A 4 -5.35 47.00 -58.07
N ARG A 5 -4.28 46.27 -58.45
CA ARG A 5 -4.18 44.82 -58.38
C ARG A 5 -3.82 44.41 -56.96
N ILE A 6 -4.75 43.74 -56.27
CA ILE A 6 -4.50 43.13 -54.96
C ILE A 6 -3.91 41.74 -55.21
N ALA A 7 -2.65 41.56 -54.83
CA ALA A 7 -2.01 40.26 -54.79
C ALA A 7 -2.36 39.55 -53.46
N VAL A 8 -2.97 38.41 -53.53
CA VAL A 8 -3.26 37.54 -52.37
C VAL A 8 -2.07 36.59 -52.19
N PRO A 9 -1.37 36.58 -51.06
CA PRO A 9 -0.34 35.58 -50.79
C PRO A 9 -1.04 34.27 -50.33
N ALA A 10 -0.79 33.18 -51.06
CA ALA A 10 -1.19 31.83 -50.69
C ALA A 10 -0.36 31.40 -49.46
N LEU A 11 -1.01 31.31 -48.33
CA LEU A 11 -0.43 30.77 -47.10
C LEU A 11 -0.44 29.23 -47.19
N VAL A 12 0.72 28.65 -47.46
CA VAL A 12 0.91 27.18 -47.44
C VAL A 12 1.04 26.77 -45.98
N LEU A 13 -0.02 26.20 -45.39
CA LEU A 13 0.00 25.59 -44.09
C LEU A 13 0.72 24.24 -44.22
N MET A 14 2.00 24.18 -43.84
CA MET A 14 2.68 22.91 -43.63
C MET A 14 2.18 22.31 -42.31
N LEU A 15 1.29 21.35 -42.38
CA LEU A 15 0.97 20.44 -41.26
C LEU A 15 2.17 19.51 -41.04
N THR A 16 3.04 19.87 -40.11
CA THR A 16 4.01 18.93 -39.55
C THR A 16 3.24 17.98 -38.64
N ALA A 17 2.91 16.81 -39.16
CA ALA A 17 2.48 15.69 -38.33
C ALA A 17 3.68 15.29 -37.44
N SER A 18 3.71 15.80 -36.20
CA SER A 18 4.58 15.29 -35.17
C SER A 18 4.09 13.90 -34.82
N SER A 19 4.62 12.88 -35.52
CA SER A 19 4.51 11.50 -35.07
C SER A 19 5.27 11.41 -33.75
N CYS A 20 4.55 11.38 -32.64
CA CYS A 20 5.11 10.87 -31.38
C CYS A 20 5.51 9.42 -31.62
N GLN A 21 6.74 9.22 -32.06
CA GLN A 21 7.40 7.93 -32.00
C GLN A 21 7.59 7.63 -30.50
N SER A 22 6.65 6.87 -29.94
CA SER A 22 6.84 6.24 -28.63
C SER A 22 7.88 5.15 -28.83
N ASP A 23 9.13 5.50 -28.59
CA ASP A 23 10.21 4.54 -28.47
C ASP A 23 9.88 3.53 -27.37
N GLY A 24 9.93 2.28 -27.74
CA GLY A 24 10.04 1.16 -26.82
C GLY A 24 8.72 0.57 -26.34
N GLY A 25 8.25 -0.41 -27.04
CA GLY A 25 7.49 -1.39 -26.35
C GLY A 25 6.17 -1.77 -26.98
N GLY A 26 5.96 -3.03 -27.03
CA GLY A 26 4.81 -3.75 -27.50
C GLY A 26 3.46 -3.15 -27.15
N SER A 27 2.43 -3.62 -27.81
CA SER A 27 1.05 -3.15 -27.60
C SER A 27 0.67 -3.29 -26.11
N VAL A 28 -0.32 -2.52 -25.67
CA VAL A 28 -0.86 -2.61 -24.30
C VAL A 28 -1.22 -4.06 -23.93
N VAL A 29 -1.67 -4.83 -24.94
CA VAL A 29 -2.00 -6.26 -24.77
C VAL A 29 -0.76 -7.11 -24.46
N GLU A 30 0.39 -6.83 -25.09
CA GLU A 30 1.65 -7.53 -24.81
C GLU A 30 2.17 -7.21 -23.41
N LYS A 31 2.15 -5.96 -22.99
CA LYS A 31 2.53 -5.56 -21.64
C LYS A 31 1.69 -6.27 -20.58
N VAL A 32 0.38 -6.36 -20.79
CA VAL A 32 -0.51 -7.10 -19.89
C VAL A 32 -0.16 -8.60 -19.86
N LYS A 33 0.18 -9.22 -20.99
CA LYS A 33 0.62 -10.63 -21.01
C LYS A 33 1.88 -10.85 -20.17
N TYR A 34 2.89 -9.99 -20.33
CA TYR A 34 4.15 -10.10 -19.57
C TYR A 34 3.96 -9.92 -18.07
N ASP A 35 3.06 -9.03 -17.64
CA ASP A 35 2.72 -8.84 -16.23
C ASP A 35 2.09 -10.10 -15.59
N PHE A 36 1.43 -10.92 -16.39
CA PHE A 36 0.83 -12.18 -15.96
C PHE A 36 1.69 -13.41 -16.28
N GLY A 37 2.95 -13.23 -16.65
CA GLY A 37 3.90 -14.32 -16.90
C GLY A 37 3.67 -15.06 -18.22
N ILE A 38 2.99 -14.45 -19.19
CA ILE A 38 2.71 -15.04 -20.49
C ILE A 38 3.70 -14.48 -21.53
N GLY A 39 4.68 -15.29 -21.95
CA GLY A 39 5.69 -14.95 -22.98
C GLY A 39 7.02 -14.47 -22.38
N GLU A 40 8.03 -14.30 -23.26
CA GLU A 40 9.36 -13.79 -22.89
C GLU A 40 9.31 -12.27 -22.72
N LYS A 41 9.85 -11.78 -21.59
CA LYS A 41 9.91 -10.35 -21.27
C LYS A 41 11.04 -9.68 -22.07
N PRO A 42 10.79 -8.55 -22.73
CA PRO A 42 11.85 -7.76 -23.34
C PRO A 42 12.90 -7.32 -22.32
N GLU A 43 14.12 -7.13 -22.77
CA GLU A 43 15.19 -6.59 -21.93
C GLU A 43 14.82 -5.19 -21.43
N GLY A 44 14.95 -4.94 -20.14
CA GLY A 44 14.54 -3.67 -19.50
C GLY A 44 13.04 -3.51 -19.22
N TYR A 45 12.23 -4.55 -19.41
CA TYR A 45 10.81 -4.49 -19.06
C TYR A 45 10.59 -4.52 -17.54
N GLU A 46 10.04 -3.43 -17.01
CA GLU A 46 9.60 -3.36 -15.62
C GLU A 46 8.12 -3.81 -15.53
N SER A 47 7.89 -4.92 -14.83
CA SER A 47 6.54 -5.45 -14.64
C SER A 47 5.70 -4.56 -13.70
N VAL A 48 4.37 -4.70 -13.74
CA VAL A 48 3.50 -4.01 -12.77
C VAL A 48 3.81 -4.50 -11.35
N SER A 49 4.15 -5.77 -11.18
CA SER A 49 4.56 -6.32 -9.89
C SER A 49 5.81 -5.63 -9.35
N ASP A 50 6.84 -5.38 -10.17
CA ASP A 50 8.05 -4.69 -9.76
C ASP A 50 7.75 -3.25 -9.32
N ARG A 51 6.90 -2.55 -10.09
CA ARG A 51 6.42 -1.20 -9.73
C ARG A 51 5.63 -1.18 -8.43
N ILE A 52 4.81 -2.21 -8.17
CA ILE A 52 4.07 -2.34 -6.92
C ILE A 52 5.05 -2.59 -5.78
N MET A 53 6.04 -3.47 -5.95
CA MET A 53 7.07 -3.71 -4.94
C MET A 53 7.79 -2.41 -4.53
N ALA A 54 8.16 -1.57 -5.49
CA ALA A 54 8.76 -0.26 -5.20
C ALA A 54 7.78 0.69 -4.45
N ARG A 55 6.47 0.56 -4.67
CA ARG A 55 5.45 1.36 -3.99
C ARG A 55 5.08 0.85 -2.61
N LEU A 56 5.26 -0.45 -2.34
CA LEU A 56 4.92 -1.07 -1.05
C LEU A 56 5.66 -0.42 0.13
N ASP A 57 6.85 0.14 -0.10
CA ASP A 57 7.55 0.92 0.93
C ASP A 57 6.74 2.15 1.36
N ALA A 58 6.25 2.94 0.40
CA ALA A 58 5.43 4.12 0.70
C ALA A 58 4.09 3.74 1.36
N VAL A 59 3.46 2.63 0.91
CA VAL A 59 2.25 2.07 1.53
C VAL A 59 2.55 1.63 2.95
N GLY A 60 3.61 0.86 3.17
CA GLY A 60 4.01 0.37 4.50
C GLY A 60 4.25 1.51 5.49
N LYS A 61 4.94 2.56 5.06
CA LYS A 61 5.16 3.76 5.90
C LYS A 61 3.86 4.46 6.27
N THR A 62 2.94 4.59 5.32
CA THR A 62 1.63 5.24 5.53
C THR A 62 0.77 4.42 6.48
N GLU A 63 0.67 3.12 6.23
CA GLU A 63 -0.14 2.19 7.03
C GLU A 63 0.41 2.00 8.45
N MET A 64 1.72 1.88 8.61
CA MET A 64 2.34 1.81 9.94
C MET A 64 2.00 3.04 10.79
N ARG A 65 2.03 4.23 10.20
CA ARG A 65 1.64 5.46 10.89
C ARG A 65 0.15 5.44 11.25
N ARG A 66 -0.71 5.03 10.32
CA ARG A 66 -2.15 4.92 10.53
C ARG A 66 -2.47 3.93 11.66
N MET A 67 -1.91 2.72 11.63
CA MET A 67 -2.13 1.69 12.64
C MET A 67 -1.65 2.14 14.03
N ASN A 68 -0.53 2.85 14.13
CA ASN A 68 -0.05 3.40 15.40
C ASN A 68 -0.97 4.50 15.95
N VAL A 69 -1.60 5.29 15.08
CA VAL A 69 -2.56 6.33 15.52
C VAL A 69 -3.88 5.70 15.94
N GLU A 70 -4.43 4.79 15.14
CA GLU A 70 -5.71 4.12 15.43
C GLU A 70 -5.59 3.16 16.61
N GLY A 71 -4.48 2.42 16.72
CA GLY A 71 -4.22 1.43 17.77
C GLY A 71 -3.91 1.99 19.15
N ARG A 72 -3.71 3.31 19.30
CA ARG A 72 -3.32 3.96 20.56
C ARG A 72 -4.27 3.73 21.73
N HIS A 73 -5.53 3.43 21.45
CA HIS A 73 -6.53 3.15 22.49
C HIS A 73 -6.28 1.80 23.18
N GLY A 74 -5.72 0.83 22.45
CA GLY A 74 -5.34 -0.48 22.98
C GLY A 74 -6.51 -1.30 23.53
N THR A 75 -6.15 -2.33 24.26
CA THR A 75 -7.08 -3.19 25.00
C THR A 75 -6.79 -3.14 26.50
N ILE A 76 -7.82 -3.36 27.32
CA ILE A 76 -7.63 -3.47 28.77
C ILE A 76 -7.62 -4.93 29.15
N GLU A 77 -6.50 -5.36 29.67
CA GLU A 77 -6.27 -6.71 30.16
C GLU A 77 -6.37 -6.78 31.68
N PHE A 78 -6.78 -7.93 32.17
CA PHE A 78 -6.84 -8.24 33.60
C PHE A 78 -5.82 -9.31 33.93
N GLN A 79 -4.99 -9.06 34.91
CA GLN A 79 -4.03 -10.03 35.45
C GLN A 79 -4.39 -10.35 36.91
N GLN A 80 -4.73 -11.60 37.15
CA GLN A 80 -4.95 -12.11 38.49
C GLN A 80 -3.59 -12.25 39.21
N GLU A 81 -3.45 -11.63 40.38
CA GLU A 81 -2.24 -11.71 41.21
C GLU A 81 -2.41 -12.75 42.35
N SER A 82 -3.65 -12.94 42.83
CA SER A 82 -4.02 -13.94 43.81
C SER A 82 -5.47 -14.37 43.64
N GLU A 83 -5.98 -15.31 44.48
CA GLU A 83 -7.38 -15.77 44.38
C GLU A 83 -8.42 -14.64 44.52
N LEU A 84 -8.09 -13.57 45.22
CA LEU A 84 -9.00 -12.47 45.54
C LEU A 84 -8.57 -11.12 44.95
N GLN A 85 -7.40 -11.04 44.34
CA GLN A 85 -6.84 -9.78 43.84
C GLN A 85 -6.29 -9.90 42.43
N GLY A 86 -6.58 -8.90 41.65
CA GLY A 86 -6.03 -8.76 40.31
C GLY A 86 -5.91 -7.29 39.92
N LYS A 87 -5.20 -7.01 38.87
CA LYS A 87 -4.96 -5.67 38.36
C LYS A 87 -5.26 -5.57 36.86
N TYR A 88 -5.73 -4.39 36.48
CA TYR A 88 -5.98 -4.02 35.11
C TYR A 88 -4.80 -3.24 34.58
N TYR A 89 -4.49 -3.42 33.29
CA TYR A 89 -3.51 -2.64 32.56
C TYR A 89 -3.92 -2.52 31.10
N LYS A 90 -3.50 -1.44 30.45
CA LYS A 90 -3.72 -1.22 29.04
C LYS A 90 -2.59 -1.87 28.25
N GLN A 91 -2.94 -2.56 27.16
CA GLN A 91 -2.00 -3.04 26.16
C GLN A 91 -2.21 -2.34 24.83
N VAL A 92 -1.11 -1.95 24.17
CA VAL A 92 -1.10 -1.28 22.89
C VAL A 92 -0.07 -1.96 21.99
N LYS A 93 -0.44 -2.25 20.75
CA LYS A 93 0.51 -2.63 19.70
C LYS A 93 1.21 -1.38 19.17
N GLN A 94 2.52 -1.32 19.27
CA GLN A 94 3.32 -0.30 18.63
C GLN A 94 4.08 -0.92 17.44
N TYR A 95 3.70 -0.57 16.23
CA TYR A 95 4.38 -1.01 15.02
C TYR A 95 5.70 -0.26 14.87
N GLU A 96 6.82 -1.00 14.83
CA GLU A 96 8.18 -0.44 14.84
C GLU A 96 8.84 -0.50 13.46
N SER A 97 8.51 -1.50 12.66
CA SER A 97 9.05 -1.69 11.31
C SER A 97 8.10 -2.43 10.39
N TYR A 98 8.38 -2.36 9.11
CA TYR A 98 7.66 -3.12 8.09
C TYR A 98 8.63 -3.64 7.03
N GLN A 99 8.21 -4.68 6.31
CA GLN A 99 8.93 -5.26 5.19
C GLN A 99 7.94 -5.61 4.08
N ALA A 100 8.18 -5.11 2.88
CA ALA A 100 7.48 -5.57 1.69
C ALA A 100 7.92 -7.02 1.39
N LEU A 101 6.94 -7.91 1.19
CA LEU A 101 7.22 -9.33 0.93
C LEU A 101 7.15 -9.64 -0.55
N GLU A 102 6.00 -9.43 -1.16
CA GLU A 102 5.75 -9.78 -2.55
C GLU A 102 4.57 -8.98 -3.14
N ALA A 103 4.52 -8.91 -4.47
CA ALA A 103 3.39 -8.42 -5.23
C ALA A 103 3.00 -9.47 -6.28
N VAL A 104 1.77 -9.95 -6.23
CA VAL A 104 1.29 -11.02 -7.10
C VAL A 104 0.06 -10.59 -7.90
N PRO A 105 -0.05 -10.99 -9.18
CA PRO A 105 -1.26 -10.76 -9.96
C PRO A 105 -2.41 -11.60 -9.43
N VAL A 106 -3.61 -11.04 -9.45
CA VAL A 106 -4.84 -11.75 -9.09
C VAL A 106 -5.93 -11.49 -10.12
N SER A 107 -6.73 -12.51 -10.41
CA SER A 107 -7.95 -12.38 -11.19
C SER A 107 -9.13 -12.35 -10.23
N ARG A 108 -9.98 -11.32 -10.30
CA ARG A 108 -11.18 -11.18 -9.47
C ARG A 108 -12.42 -11.40 -10.33
N GLY A 109 -13.30 -12.29 -9.86
CA GLY A 109 -14.65 -12.51 -10.39
C GLY A 109 -14.74 -13.19 -11.74
N SER A 110 -15.97 -13.49 -12.13
CA SER A 110 -16.33 -14.16 -13.38
C SER A 110 -16.12 -13.31 -14.64
N GLN A 111 -15.94 -12.00 -14.50
CA GLN A 111 -15.70 -11.07 -15.59
C GLN A 111 -14.20 -10.80 -15.85
N GLY A 112 -13.30 -11.50 -15.15
CA GLY A 112 -11.86 -11.42 -15.41
C GLY A 112 -11.23 -10.07 -15.03
N GLU A 113 -11.78 -9.34 -14.06
CA GLU A 113 -11.13 -8.14 -13.55
C GLU A 113 -9.75 -8.49 -13.02
N ARG A 114 -8.74 -7.94 -13.68
CA ARG A 114 -7.33 -8.16 -13.34
C ARG A 114 -6.89 -7.11 -12.36
N GLY A 115 -6.09 -7.53 -11.38
CA GLY A 115 -5.50 -6.63 -10.39
C GLY A 115 -4.28 -7.27 -9.78
N PHE A 116 -3.76 -6.63 -8.74
CA PHE A 116 -2.60 -7.14 -8.01
C PHE A 116 -2.86 -7.05 -6.52
N VAL A 117 -2.14 -7.90 -5.79
CA VAL A 117 -2.12 -7.88 -4.33
C VAL A 117 -0.67 -7.78 -3.89
N GLY A 118 -0.39 -6.82 -3.03
CA GLY A 118 0.88 -6.68 -2.36
C GLY A 118 0.78 -7.10 -0.90
N TYR A 119 1.83 -7.72 -0.38
CA TYR A 119 1.90 -8.15 1.02
C TYR A 119 2.99 -7.39 1.76
N ILE A 120 2.64 -6.89 2.94
CA ILE A 120 3.57 -6.22 3.86
C ILE A 120 3.50 -6.93 5.20
N GLN A 121 4.65 -7.29 5.75
CA GLN A 121 4.79 -7.78 7.11
C GLN A 121 5.18 -6.62 8.02
N PHE A 122 4.41 -6.40 9.08
CA PHE A 122 4.71 -5.42 10.12
C PHE A 122 5.21 -6.13 11.36
N THR A 123 6.24 -5.57 11.96
CA THR A 123 6.74 -5.99 13.27
C THR A 123 6.26 -5.00 14.31
N TYR A 124 5.65 -5.49 15.37
CA TYR A 124 5.18 -4.66 16.47
C TYR A 124 5.66 -5.18 17.81
N ARG A 125 5.77 -4.29 18.77
CA ARG A 125 6.03 -4.54 20.17
C ARG A 125 4.78 -4.24 20.97
N MET A 126 4.52 -5.06 22.00
CA MET A 126 3.48 -4.74 22.96
C MET A 126 4.00 -3.71 23.95
N LEU A 127 3.24 -2.64 24.14
CA LEU A 127 3.42 -1.69 25.23
C LEU A 127 2.35 -1.94 26.28
N GLN A 128 2.69 -1.70 27.56
CA GLN A 128 1.78 -1.80 28.67
C GLN A 128 1.72 -0.50 29.47
N SER A 129 0.59 -0.24 30.12
CA SER A 129 0.50 0.78 31.15
C SER A 129 0.95 0.22 32.49
N GLU A 130 1.04 1.08 33.50
CA GLU A 130 1.07 0.65 34.87
C GLU A 130 -0.19 -0.14 35.22
N ARG A 131 -0.05 -1.06 36.19
CA ARG A 131 -1.16 -1.87 36.70
C ARG A 131 -1.97 -1.09 37.73
N LYS A 132 -3.29 -1.09 37.60
CA LYS A 132 -4.25 -0.40 38.49
C LYS A 132 -5.27 -1.40 39.01
N SER A 133 -5.77 -1.15 40.20
CA SER A 133 -6.84 -1.97 40.81
C SER A 133 -8.20 -1.70 40.12
N ASN A 134 -8.36 -0.54 39.48
CA ASN A 134 -9.59 -0.14 38.82
C ASN A 134 -9.40 -0.12 37.30
N ARG A 135 -10.35 -0.70 36.58
CA ARG A 135 -10.36 -0.76 35.09
C ARG A 135 -10.36 0.64 34.46
N THR A 136 -11.18 1.56 34.98
CA THR A 136 -11.28 2.92 34.44
C THR A 136 -9.97 3.70 34.60
N GLU A 137 -9.27 3.48 35.69
CA GLU A 137 -7.94 4.07 35.90
C GLU A 137 -6.90 3.50 34.93
N ALA A 138 -6.94 2.19 34.64
CA ALA A 138 -6.07 1.57 33.64
C ALA A 138 -6.38 2.09 32.23
N GLU A 139 -7.64 2.31 31.91
CA GLU A 139 -8.08 2.91 30.64
C GLU A 139 -7.52 4.32 30.41
N ALA A 140 -7.47 5.13 31.47
CA ALA A 140 -6.95 6.49 31.41
C ALA A 140 -5.41 6.55 31.30
N GLN A 141 -4.69 5.47 31.62
CA GLN A 141 -3.23 5.43 31.55
C GLN A 141 -2.71 5.35 30.11
N SER A 142 -1.54 5.93 29.91
CA SER A 142 -0.77 5.72 28.67
C SER A 142 0.05 4.42 28.78
N ALA A 143 0.03 3.60 27.73
CA ALA A 143 0.87 2.41 27.64
C ALA A 143 2.27 2.84 27.17
N THR A 144 3.22 2.95 28.10
CA THR A 144 4.59 3.42 27.83
C THR A 144 5.66 2.39 28.19
N ILE A 145 5.28 1.36 28.94
CA ILE A 145 6.20 0.31 29.40
C ILE A 145 6.41 -0.67 28.26
N ARG A 146 7.62 -0.74 27.74
CA ARG A 146 7.99 -1.72 26.70
C ARG A 146 8.07 -3.12 27.29
N THR A 147 7.43 -4.06 26.60
CA THR A 147 7.56 -5.48 26.93
C THR A 147 8.56 -6.15 25.97
N ASP A 148 8.99 -7.36 26.31
CA ASP A 148 9.84 -8.18 25.43
C ASP A 148 9.01 -8.90 24.34
N VAL A 149 7.69 -8.72 24.35
CA VAL A 149 6.80 -9.36 23.37
C VAL A 149 6.88 -8.60 22.05
N VAL A 150 7.54 -9.22 21.07
CA VAL A 150 7.65 -8.74 19.69
C VAL A 150 6.99 -9.78 18.80
N ASN A 151 6.06 -9.34 17.99
CA ASN A 151 5.31 -10.19 17.06
C ASN A 151 5.28 -9.60 15.66
N ARG A 152 4.81 -10.41 14.71
CA ARG A 152 4.68 -9.99 13.30
C ARG A 152 3.28 -10.29 12.82
N GLU A 153 2.77 -9.39 11.97
CA GLU A 153 1.48 -9.54 11.29
C GLU A 153 1.66 -9.21 9.82
N THR A 154 1.05 -10.00 8.96
CA THR A 154 1.08 -9.75 7.52
C THR A 154 -0.25 -9.19 7.06
N TYR A 155 -0.19 -8.14 6.25
CA TYR A 155 -1.37 -7.48 5.69
C TYR A 155 -1.33 -7.53 4.18
N ARG A 156 -2.50 -7.68 3.59
CA ARG A 156 -2.74 -7.70 2.16
C ARG A 156 -3.30 -6.35 1.71
N TYR A 157 -2.73 -5.80 0.65
CA TYR A 157 -3.12 -4.54 0.03
C TYR A 157 -3.51 -4.76 -1.42
N THR A 158 -4.60 -4.12 -1.87
CA THR A 158 -5.12 -4.26 -3.23
C THR A 158 -4.63 -3.14 -4.13
N PHE A 159 -4.22 -3.52 -5.34
CA PHE A 159 -3.79 -2.60 -6.39
C PHE A 159 -4.59 -2.84 -7.65
N GLY A 160 -4.92 -1.77 -8.37
CA GLY A 160 -5.55 -1.85 -9.69
C GLY A 160 -4.60 -2.39 -10.76
N PRO A 161 -5.10 -2.59 -12.00
CA PRO A 161 -4.32 -3.13 -13.12
C PRO A 161 -3.06 -2.33 -13.44
N GLY A 162 -3.06 -1.02 -13.21
CA GLY A 162 -1.92 -0.14 -13.40
C GLY A 162 -0.95 -0.06 -12.21
N GLY A 163 -1.15 -0.87 -11.16
CA GLY A 163 -0.32 -0.87 -9.96
C GLY A 163 -0.60 0.29 -9.01
N THR A 164 -1.76 0.93 -9.09
CA THR A 164 -2.17 1.99 -8.17
C THR A 164 -2.85 1.37 -6.95
N TRP A 165 -2.41 1.73 -5.76
CA TRP A 165 -3.04 1.34 -4.50
C TRP A 165 -4.42 1.97 -4.38
N ASP A 166 -5.40 1.21 -3.89
CA ASP A 166 -6.79 1.68 -3.71
C ASP A 166 -6.99 2.58 -2.48
N GLY A 167 -5.93 2.79 -1.69
CA GLY A 167 -5.94 3.64 -0.49
C GLY A 167 -6.66 3.03 0.72
N LYS A 168 -7.14 1.80 0.60
CA LYS A 168 -7.84 1.12 1.70
C LYS A 168 -6.87 0.53 2.72
N PRO A 169 -7.31 0.41 3.98
CA PRO A 169 -6.60 -0.35 4.99
C PRO A 169 -6.27 -1.76 4.54
N GLY A 170 -5.10 -2.24 4.93
CA GLY A 170 -4.72 -3.62 4.67
C GLY A 170 -5.60 -4.61 5.41
N GLU A 171 -5.82 -5.77 4.81
CA GLU A 171 -6.51 -6.89 5.43
C GLU A 171 -5.49 -7.84 6.06
N ALA A 172 -5.63 -8.12 7.36
CA ALA A 172 -4.75 -9.08 8.05
C ALA A 172 -4.88 -10.48 7.45
N THR A 173 -3.75 -11.15 7.24
CA THR A 173 -3.71 -12.52 6.71
C THR A 173 -2.98 -13.44 7.69
N SER A 174 -3.50 -14.66 7.86
CA SER A 174 -2.81 -15.73 8.58
C SER A 174 -1.81 -16.42 7.63
N ARG A 175 -0.64 -15.82 7.43
CA ARG A 175 0.46 -16.46 6.71
C ARG A 175 1.56 -16.87 7.66
#